data_60a78175d065a9a1adc4f87933594e87
#
_entry.id   60a78175d065a9a1adc4f87933594e87
#
_cell.length_a   1.000
_cell.length_b   1.000
_cell.length_c   1.000
_cell.angle_alpha   90.00
_cell.angle_beta   90.00
_cell.angle_gamma   90.00
#
_symmetry.space_group_name_H-M   'P 1'
#
loop_
_entity.id
_entity.type
_entity.pdbx_description
1 polymer ?
#
loop_
_entity_poly.entity_id
_entity_poly.type
_entity_poly.pdbx_seq_one_letter_code
_entity_poly.pdbx_strand_id
1 'polypeptide(L)'
;MVKVGAVVVLYNPNFDVTKKTLSSLASQVDQICVVDNSPSDHSEVLSGYESVEYKPLLKNIGIAAAQNIGIRYFIDLGYDFVLFADQDSIASEKVVDKLLENHQALKEASIKVGAVGTRAINRQTGLPYVEKSNEIRIIDKRVLSNTSNITECYSIMSSISLIPCKVFNMVGGFDESLFIDGVDNEWCWRA
;
A
#
# COMPACT_ATOMS: atom_id res chain seq x y z
N MET A 1 4.28 -4.98 19.82
CA MET A 1 4.68 -3.91 18.87
C MET A 1 3.89 -4.17 17.59
N VAL A 2 3.31 -3.15 16.97
CA VAL A 2 2.58 -3.28 15.70
C VAL A 2 3.58 -3.62 14.61
N LYS A 3 3.30 -4.66 13.80
CA LYS A 3 4.14 -5.07 12.68
C LYS A 3 3.57 -4.62 11.35
N VAL A 4 4.36 -3.93 10.55
CA VAL A 4 3.99 -3.43 9.22
C VAL A 4 4.91 -4.04 8.17
N GLY A 5 4.33 -4.75 7.20
CA GLY A 5 5.05 -5.21 6.01
C GLY A 5 4.74 -4.34 4.80
N ALA A 6 5.68 -4.13 3.91
CA ALA A 6 5.42 -3.44 2.65
C ALA A 6 5.43 -4.41 1.47
N VAL A 7 4.43 -4.34 0.60
CA VAL A 7 4.38 -5.06 -0.69
C VAL A 7 4.75 -4.10 -1.81
N VAL A 8 5.77 -4.43 -2.56
CA VAL A 8 6.19 -3.71 -3.77
C VAL A 8 6.14 -4.66 -4.95
N VAL A 9 5.32 -4.36 -5.94
CA VAL A 9 5.25 -5.16 -7.18
C VAL A 9 6.14 -4.53 -8.23
N LEU A 10 7.03 -5.34 -8.82
CA LEU A 10 7.89 -4.93 -9.93
C LEU A 10 7.34 -5.45 -11.25
N TYR A 11 7.49 -4.66 -12.30
CA TYR A 11 7.33 -5.07 -13.69
C TYR A 11 8.27 -4.28 -14.58
N ASN A 12 9.27 -4.94 -15.16
CA ASN A 12 10.34 -4.30 -15.96
C ASN A 12 10.91 -3.05 -15.28
N PRO A 13 11.40 -3.16 -14.04
CA PRO A 13 11.72 -2.01 -13.19
C PRO A 13 12.89 -1.18 -13.71
N ASN A 14 12.83 0.13 -13.47
CA ASN A 14 14.01 1.00 -13.49
C ASN A 14 14.66 0.96 -12.10
N PHE A 15 15.76 0.24 -11.94
CA PHE A 15 16.40 0.04 -10.64
C PHE A 15 16.93 1.31 -9.98
N ASP A 16 17.28 2.35 -10.74
CA ASP A 16 17.67 3.64 -10.14
C ASP A 16 16.52 4.30 -9.40
N VAL A 17 15.29 4.08 -9.86
CA VAL A 17 14.07 4.56 -9.22
C VAL A 17 13.63 3.60 -8.13
N THR A 18 13.56 2.30 -8.43
CA THR A 18 13.11 1.25 -7.48
C THR A 18 13.96 1.21 -6.21
N LYS A 19 15.28 1.38 -6.32
CA LYS A 19 16.17 1.48 -5.14
C LYS A 19 15.81 2.65 -4.23
N LYS A 20 15.39 3.79 -4.78
CA LYS A 20 14.93 4.94 -3.98
C LYS A 20 13.61 4.63 -3.28
N THR A 21 12.70 3.94 -3.96
CA THR A 21 11.45 3.46 -3.36
C THR A 21 11.74 2.53 -2.18
N LEU A 22 12.53 1.48 -2.38
CA LEU A 22 12.89 0.52 -1.33
C LEU A 22 13.59 1.21 -0.15
N SER A 23 14.55 2.10 -0.42
CA SER A 23 15.26 2.85 0.62
C SER A 23 14.33 3.76 1.42
N SER A 24 13.33 4.37 0.78
CA SER A 24 12.35 5.23 1.46
C SER A 24 11.40 4.45 2.38
N LEU A 25 11.21 3.16 2.13
CA LEU A 25 10.36 2.27 2.93
C LEU A 25 11.13 1.55 4.04
N ALA A 26 12.39 1.18 3.79
CA ALA A 26 13.18 0.29 4.65
C ALA A 26 13.32 0.76 6.12
N SER A 27 13.28 2.08 6.36
CA SER A 27 13.34 2.65 7.72
C SER A 27 11.97 2.81 8.39
N GLN A 28 10.88 2.51 7.68
CA GLN A 28 9.52 2.78 8.12
C GLN A 28 8.66 1.52 8.29
N VAL A 29 9.12 0.37 7.78
CA VAL A 29 8.42 -0.91 7.88
C VAL A 29 9.34 -1.99 8.41
N ASP A 30 8.78 -3.06 8.98
CA ASP A 30 9.58 -4.16 9.54
C ASP A 30 10.20 -5.04 8.46
N GLN A 31 9.54 -5.18 7.31
CA GLN A 31 10.02 -5.96 6.16
C GLN A 31 9.37 -5.50 4.87
N ILE A 32 10.06 -5.68 3.75
CA ILE A 32 9.54 -5.44 2.40
C ILE A 32 9.44 -6.78 1.66
N CYS A 33 8.28 -7.09 1.10
CA CYS A 33 8.10 -8.19 0.16
C CYS A 33 8.05 -7.60 -1.27
N VAL A 34 9.10 -7.85 -2.03
CA VAL A 34 9.16 -7.49 -3.44
C VAL A 34 8.65 -8.67 -4.27
N VAL A 35 7.51 -8.49 -4.92
CA VAL A 35 6.93 -9.47 -5.84
C VAL A 35 7.26 -9.04 -7.27
N ASP A 36 8.18 -9.73 -7.89
CA ASP A 36 8.65 -9.37 -9.23
C ASP A 36 7.82 -10.07 -10.30
N ASN A 37 6.92 -9.31 -10.88
CA ASN A 37 5.99 -9.70 -11.94
C ASN A 37 6.62 -9.61 -13.35
N SER A 38 7.95 -9.43 -13.43
CA SER A 38 8.71 -9.37 -14.69
C SER A 38 8.98 -10.77 -15.25
N PRO A 39 9.24 -10.89 -16.57
CA PRO A 39 9.65 -12.15 -17.16
C PRO A 39 11.11 -12.54 -16.86
N SER A 40 11.89 -11.61 -16.28
CA SER A 40 13.30 -11.80 -15.93
C SER A 40 13.51 -11.84 -14.43
N ASP A 41 14.53 -12.58 -13.97
CA ASP A 41 14.96 -12.59 -12.57
C ASP A 41 15.89 -11.41 -12.28
N HIS A 42 15.64 -10.73 -11.17
CA HIS A 42 16.40 -9.57 -10.72
C HIS A 42 16.99 -9.75 -9.31
N SER A 43 17.13 -11.01 -8.86
CA SER A 43 17.63 -11.36 -7.52
C SER A 43 18.99 -10.74 -7.21
N GLU A 44 19.91 -10.69 -8.19
CA GLU A 44 21.25 -10.12 -8.00
C GLU A 44 21.19 -8.64 -7.59
N VAL A 45 20.26 -7.86 -8.16
CA VAL A 45 20.14 -6.42 -7.89
C VAL A 45 19.58 -6.17 -6.49
N LEU A 46 18.82 -7.12 -5.96
CA LEU A 46 18.13 -7.01 -4.67
C LEU A 46 18.85 -7.74 -3.53
N SER A 47 19.91 -8.51 -3.81
CA SER A 47 20.64 -9.31 -2.84
C SER A 47 21.30 -8.52 -1.70
N GLY A 48 21.49 -7.20 -1.87
CA GLY A 48 22.07 -6.32 -0.85
C GLY A 48 21.09 -5.76 0.20
N TYR A 49 19.80 -6.11 0.11
CA TYR A 49 18.76 -5.57 0.99
C TYR A 49 18.32 -6.63 2.01
N GLU A 50 18.88 -6.62 3.22
CA GLU A 50 18.58 -7.62 4.28
C GLU A 50 17.10 -7.65 4.70
N SER A 51 16.39 -6.52 4.61
CA SER A 51 14.97 -6.42 4.97
C SER A 51 14.01 -6.73 3.81
N VAL A 52 14.53 -7.20 2.65
CA VAL A 52 13.73 -7.49 1.47
C VAL A 52 13.59 -8.99 1.27
N GLU A 53 12.36 -9.48 1.28
CA GLU A 53 11.99 -10.79 0.75
C GLU A 53 11.69 -10.65 -0.74
N TYR A 54 12.39 -11.36 -1.59
CA TYR A 54 12.23 -11.29 -3.04
C TYR A 54 11.53 -12.53 -3.61
N LYS A 55 10.48 -12.30 -4.38
CA LYS A 55 9.63 -13.34 -4.99
C LYS A 55 9.55 -13.16 -6.51
N PRO A 56 10.46 -13.78 -7.29
CA PRO A 56 10.38 -13.74 -8.75
C PRO A 56 9.24 -14.61 -9.26
N LEU A 57 8.40 -14.05 -10.13
CA LEU A 57 7.32 -14.81 -10.78
C LEU A 57 7.71 -15.31 -12.17
N LEU A 58 8.71 -14.69 -12.80
CA LEU A 58 9.20 -14.99 -14.14
C LEU A 58 8.13 -14.90 -15.23
N LYS A 59 7.03 -14.23 -14.94
CA LYS A 59 5.91 -13.97 -15.84
C LYS A 59 5.02 -12.88 -15.28
N ASN A 60 4.31 -12.16 -16.13
CA ASN A 60 3.30 -11.21 -15.71
C ASN A 60 1.97 -11.92 -15.44
N ILE A 61 1.54 -11.95 -14.19
CA ILE A 61 0.25 -12.52 -13.75
C ILE A 61 -0.79 -11.46 -13.37
N GLY A 62 -0.50 -10.17 -13.66
CA GLY A 62 -1.31 -9.04 -13.25
C GLY A 62 -0.94 -8.51 -11.86
N ILE A 63 -1.27 -7.23 -11.60
CA ILE A 63 -0.92 -6.58 -10.33
C ILE A 63 -1.71 -7.15 -9.15
N ALA A 64 -2.99 -7.46 -9.36
CA ALA A 64 -3.85 -8.03 -8.32
C ALA A 64 -3.30 -9.35 -7.77
N ALA A 65 -2.95 -10.27 -8.65
CA ALA A 65 -2.38 -11.58 -8.26
C ALA A 65 -1.01 -11.41 -7.59
N ALA A 66 -0.16 -10.51 -8.11
CA ALA A 66 1.15 -10.23 -7.52
C ALA A 66 1.02 -9.62 -6.12
N GLN A 67 0.13 -8.64 -5.92
CA GLN A 67 -0.15 -8.06 -4.60
C GLN A 67 -0.70 -9.10 -3.63
N ASN A 68 -1.59 -10.00 -4.07
CA ASN A 68 -2.13 -11.09 -3.24
C ASN A 68 -1.04 -12.04 -2.73
N ILE A 69 0.02 -12.28 -3.49
CA ILE A 69 1.18 -13.07 -3.03
C ILE A 69 1.85 -12.38 -1.84
N GLY A 70 2.07 -11.06 -1.92
CA GLY A 70 2.64 -10.28 -0.83
C GLY A 70 1.73 -10.20 0.39
N ILE A 71 0.41 -10.05 0.19
CA ILE A 71 -0.60 -10.07 1.27
C ILE A 71 -0.54 -11.39 2.03
N ARG A 72 -0.61 -12.52 1.32
CA ARG A 72 -0.55 -13.86 1.94
C ARG A 72 0.74 -14.04 2.73
N TYR A 73 1.87 -13.63 2.18
CA TYR A 73 3.16 -13.70 2.86
C TYR A 73 3.12 -13.01 4.23
N PHE A 74 2.61 -11.79 4.33
CA PHE A 74 2.57 -11.05 5.59
C PHE A 74 1.49 -11.57 6.55
N ILE A 75 0.34 -12.03 6.05
CA ILE A 75 -0.69 -12.67 6.87
C ILE A 75 -0.14 -13.94 7.52
N ASP A 76 0.55 -14.80 6.76
CA ASP A 76 1.12 -16.06 7.24
C ASP A 76 2.21 -15.83 8.31
N LEU A 77 2.93 -14.70 8.23
CA LEU A 77 3.92 -14.28 9.23
C LEU A 77 3.32 -13.53 10.44
N GLY A 78 2.00 -13.33 10.47
CA GLY A 78 1.31 -12.68 11.58
C GLY A 78 1.56 -11.17 11.68
N TYR A 79 1.69 -10.49 10.55
CA TYR A 79 1.77 -9.03 10.49
C TYR A 79 0.40 -8.40 10.75
N ASP A 80 0.41 -7.19 11.34
CA ASP A 80 -0.82 -6.45 11.64
C ASP A 80 -1.33 -5.66 10.44
N PHE A 81 -0.40 -5.13 9.63
CA PHE A 81 -0.70 -4.27 8.49
C PHE A 81 0.17 -4.61 7.29
N VAL A 82 -0.41 -4.38 6.11
CA VAL A 82 0.30 -4.35 4.83
C VAL A 82 0.24 -2.94 4.26
N LEU A 83 1.39 -2.38 3.95
CA LEU A 83 1.56 -1.17 3.15
C LEU A 83 1.79 -1.58 1.69
N PHE A 84 1.13 -0.92 0.76
CA PHE A 84 1.41 -1.08 -0.66
C PHE A 84 2.20 0.12 -1.19
N ALA A 85 3.12 -0.15 -2.11
CA ALA A 85 3.83 0.89 -2.84
C ALA A 85 4.10 0.44 -4.28
N ASP A 86 3.96 1.35 -5.23
CA ASP A 86 4.40 1.10 -6.59
C ASP A 86 5.94 1.13 -6.65
N GLN A 87 6.51 0.48 -7.66
CA GLN A 87 7.97 0.38 -7.85
C GLN A 87 8.70 1.73 -7.99
N ASP A 88 7.96 2.81 -8.21
CA ASP A 88 8.45 4.18 -8.42
C ASP A 88 7.88 5.19 -7.43
N SER A 89 7.19 4.74 -6.38
CA SER A 89 6.61 5.58 -5.33
C SER A 89 7.59 5.79 -4.19
N ILE A 90 8.03 7.03 -4.00
CA ILE A 90 8.92 7.38 -2.90
C ILE A 90 8.07 7.81 -1.70
N ALA A 91 8.14 7.04 -0.63
CA ALA A 91 7.48 7.34 0.62
C ALA A 91 8.13 8.55 1.31
N SER A 92 7.33 9.51 1.75
CA SER A 92 7.84 10.61 2.58
C SER A 92 8.22 10.09 3.97
N GLU A 93 9.12 10.81 4.64
CA GLU A 93 9.53 10.47 6.00
C GLU A 93 8.31 10.39 6.94
N LYS A 94 8.31 9.37 7.80
CA LYS A 94 7.26 9.14 8.81
C LYS A 94 5.84 8.97 8.24
N VAL A 95 5.70 8.64 6.96
CA VAL A 95 4.38 8.45 6.37
C VAL A 95 3.68 7.23 6.97
N VAL A 96 4.42 6.15 7.26
CA VAL A 96 3.85 4.94 7.87
C VAL A 96 3.37 5.22 9.29
N ASP A 97 4.16 5.93 10.10
CA ASP A 97 3.74 6.36 11.44
C ASP A 97 2.44 7.17 11.37
N LYS A 98 2.37 8.10 10.39
CA LYS A 98 1.19 8.95 10.23
C LYS A 98 -0.05 8.17 9.79
N LEU A 99 0.09 7.17 8.94
CA LEU A 99 -1.01 6.29 8.54
C LEU A 99 -1.49 5.43 9.72
N LEU A 100 -0.57 4.93 10.56
CA LEU A 100 -0.90 4.19 11.77
C LEU A 100 -1.63 5.07 12.80
N GLU A 101 -1.13 6.29 13.05
CA GLU A 101 -1.80 7.28 13.91
C GLU A 101 -3.22 7.57 13.45
N ASN A 102 -3.40 7.82 12.14
CA ASN A 102 -4.71 8.09 11.56
C ASN A 102 -5.65 6.89 11.69
N HIS A 103 -5.16 5.67 11.40
CA HIS A 103 -5.94 4.44 11.59
C HIS A 103 -6.37 4.27 13.06
N GLN A 104 -5.46 4.51 14.01
CA GLN A 104 -5.74 4.38 15.43
C GLN A 104 -6.78 5.42 15.88
N ALA A 105 -6.65 6.68 15.46
CA ALA A 105 -7.61 7.73 15.79
C ALA A 105 -9.02 7.44 15.26
N LEU A 106 -9.13 6.92 14.02
CA LEU A 106 -10.40 6.50 13.46
C LEU A 106 -11.03 5.34 14.26
N LYS A 107 -10.22 4.36 14.66
CA LYS A 107 -10.65 3.24 15.49
C LYS A 107 -11.15 3.70 16.86
N GLU A 108 -10.45 4.64 17.51
CA GLU A 108 -10.86 5.23 18.79
C GLU A 108 -12.19 6.00 18.67
N ALA A 109 -12.42 6.62 17.52
CA ALA A 109 -13.69 7.24 17.16
C ALA A 109 -14.79 6.22 16.79
N SER A 110 -14.55 4.92 16.92
CA SER A 110 -15.46 3.82 16.55
C SER A 110 -15.83 3.80 15.06
N ILE A 111 -14.96 4.33 14.20
CA ILE A 111 -15.12 4.28 12.74
C ILE A 111 -14.50 2.99 12.25
N LYS A 112 -15.25 2.24 11.42
CA LYS A 112 -14.72 1.07 10.73
C LYS A 112 -13.81 1.53 9.60
N VAL A 113 -12.58 1.03 9.59
CA VAL A 113 -11.55 1.43 8.63
C VAL A 113 -11.16 0.22 7.79
N GLY A 114 -11.44 0.28 6.50
CA GLY A 114 -10.96 -0.71 5.51
C GLY A 114 -9.49 -0.46 5.17
N ALA A 115 -9.14 0.78 4.84
CA ALA A 115 -7.79 1.19 4.51
C ALA A 115 -7.56 2.66 4.85
N VAL A 116 -6.30 3.05 5.01
CA VAL A 116 -5.86 4.46 5.07
C VAL A 116 -4.77 4.68 4.03
N GLY A 117 -4.84 5.77 3.30
CA GLY A 117 -3.89 6.08 2.24
C GLY A 117 -3.45 7.53 2.24
N THR A 118 -2.43 7.81 1.45
CA THR A 118 -1.95 9.16 1.23
C THR A 118 -2.64 9.80 0.03
N ARG A 119 -2.67 11.12 0.01
CA ARG A 119 -3.06 11.86 -1.18
C ARG A 119 -1.87 11.97 -2.12
N ALA A 120 -1.99 11.37 -3.30
CA ALA A 120 -0.95 11.45 -4.31
C ALA A 120 -0.80 12.89 -4.84
N ILE A 121 0.45 13.35 -5.00
CA ILE A 121 0.77 14.67 -5.56
C ILE A 121 1.49 14.48 -6.89
N ASN A 122 1.01 15.15 -7.92
CA ASN A 122 1.68 15.17 -9.22
C ASN A 122 3.03 15.88 -9.10
N ARG A 123 4.13 15.19 -9.42
CA ARG A 123 5.49 15.72 -9.27
C ARG A 123 5.77 16.91 -10.19
N GLN A 124 5.11 17.02 -11.34
CA GLN A 124 5.34 18.09 -12.31
C GLN A 124 4.61 19.37 -11.93
N THR A 125 3.38 19.23 -11.40
CA THR A 125 2.53 20.38 -11.09
C THR A 125 2.53 20.76 -9.61
N GLY A 126 2.99 19.87 -8.72
CA GLY A 126 2.91 20.05 -7.28
C GLY A 126 1.47 19.98 -6.72
N LEU A 127 0.50 19.71 -7.58
CA LEU A 127 -0.91 19.65 -7.21
C LEU A 127 -1.33 18.21 -6.85
N PRO A 128 -2.25 18.05 -5.90
CA PRO A 128 -2.83 16.75 -5.63
C PRO A 128 -3.54 16.22 -6.86
N TYR A 129 -3.45 14.91 -7.10
CA TYR A 129 -4.38 14.24 -8.00
C TYR A 129 -5.79 14.41 -7.43
N VAL A 130 -6.67 14.97 -8.23
CA VAL A 130 -8.09 15.10 -7.87
C VAL A 130 -8.73 13.76 -8.16
N GLU A 131 -9.07 13.02 -7.13
CA GLU A 131 -9.96 11.87 -7.30
C GLU A 131 -11.29 12.40 -7.86
N LYS A 132 -11.74 11.80 -8.95
CA LYS A 132 -13.01 12.16 -9.62
C LYS A 132 -14.24 11.64 -8.83
N SER A 133 -14.12 11.38 -7.55
CA SER A 133 -15.27 11.01 -6.73
C SER A 133 -16.02 12.28 -6.31
N ASN A 134 -17.21 12.47 -6.85
CA ASN A 134 -18.08 13.62 -6.53
C ASN A 134 -18.62 13.62 -5.10
N GLU A 135 -18.23 12.66 -4.26
CA GLU A 135 -18.73 12.53 -2.90
C GLU A 135 -17.58 12.21 -1.92
N ILE A 136 -16.81 13.22 -1.60
CA ILE A 136 -15.90 13.17 -0.45
C ILE A 136 -16.73 13.46 0.79
N ARG A 137 -16.93 12.48 1.68
CA ARG A 137 -17.48 12.75 3.01
C ARG A 137 -16.37 13.29 3.89
N ILE A 138 -16.55 14.53 4.37
CA ILE A 138 -15.67 15.09 5.40
C ILE A 138 -16.11 14.47 6.72
N ILE A 139 -15.26 13.65 7.32
CA ILE A 139 -15.47 13.12 8.67
C ILE A 139 -15.51 14.32 9.62
N ASP A 140 -16.51 14.37 10.49
CA ASP A 140 -16.71 15.50 11.42
C ASP A 140 -15.42 15.78 12.21
N LYS A 141 -14.86 16.98 12.02
CA LYS A 141 -13.63 17.42 12.70
C LYS A 141 -13.72 17.33 14.24
N ARG A 142 -14.94 17.31 14.81
CA ARG A 142 -15.16 17.15 16.24
C ARG A 142 -14.84 15.75 16.74
N VAL A 143 -14.91 14.74 15.88
CA VAL A 143 -14.57 13.34 16.20
C VAL A 143 -13.06 13.12 16.14
N LEU A 144 -12.35 13.93 15.36
CA LEU A 144 -10.93 13.80 15.06
C LEU A 144 -10.13 15.01 15.56
N SER A 145 -10.37 15.47 16.78
CA SER A 145 -9.79 16.70 17.35
C SER A 145 -8.26 16.81 17.29
N ASN A 146 -7.55 15.71 17.00
CA ASN A 146 -6.08 15.66 16.92
C ASN A 146 -5.54 15.21 15.53
N THR A 147 -6.42 14.97 14.53
CA THR A 147 -5.98 14.53 13.21
C THR A 147 -6.38 15.57 12.15
N SER A 148 -5.39 16.28 11.64
CA SER A 148 -5.58 17.22 10.55
C SER A 148 -5.91 16.47 9.26
N ASN A 149 -7.07 16.79 8.65
CA ASN A 149 -7.39 16.51 7.25
C ASN A 149 -7.53 15.02 6.85
N ILE A 150 -8.19 14.18 7.64
CA ILE A 150 -8.67 12.87 7.18
C ILE A 150 -9.99 13.09 6.41
N THR A 151 -10.07 12.46 5.23
CA THR A 151 -11.24 12.50 4.37
C THR A 151 -11.68 11.08 4.07
N GLU A 152 -12.98 10.79 4.22
CA GLU A 152 -13.55 9.52 3.76
C GLU A 152 -13.72 9.56 2.24
N CYS A 153 -13.35 8.47 1.56
CA CYS A 153 -13.51 8.32 0.12
C CYS A 153 -13.96 6.89 -0.23
N TYR A 154 -14.52 6.71 -1.40
CA TYR A 154 -15.01 5.41 -1.86
C TYR A 154 -13.88 4.47 -2.30
N SER A 155 -12.73 5.02 -2.65
CA SER A 155 -11.55 4.26 -3.02
C SER A 155 -10.29 5.06 -2.76
N ILE A 156 -9.21 4.36 -2.53
CA ILE A 156 -7.86 4.91 -2.43
C ILE A 156 -6.95 4.16 -3.41
N MET A 157 -5.94 4.83 -3.93
CA MET A 157 -4.90 4.17 -4.70
C MET A 157 -4.10 3.25 -3.77
N SER A 158 -3.71 2.08 -4.25
CA SER A 158 -2.87 1.16 -3.47
C SER A 158 -1.52 1.78 -3.10
N SER A 159 -0.96 2.61 -3.98
CA SER A 159 0.35 3.22 -3.71
C SER A 159 0.35 4.10 -2.47
N ILE A 160 1.21 3.76 -1.50
CA ILE A 160 1.30 4.33 -0.15
C ILE A 160 -0.06 4.29 0.58
N SER A 161 -0.67 3.11 0.56
CA SER A 161 -1.85 2.78 1.35
C SER A 161 -1.53 1.68 2.37
N LEU A 162 -2.14 1.80 3.54
CA LEU A 162 -1.97 0.91 4.68
C LEU A 162 -3.29 0.20 4.96
N ILE A 163 -3.27 -1.13 4.93
CA ILE A 163 -4.46 -1.97 5.11
C ILE A 163 -4.21 -2.93 6.27
N PRO A 164 -5.12 -3.01 7.27
CA PRO A 164 -5.01 -4.02 8.32
C PRO A 164 -5.16 -5.44 7.75
N CYS A 165 -4.25 -6.35 8.09
CA CYS A 165 -4.32 -7.76 7.65
C CYS A 165 -5.67 -8.41 7.96
N LYS A 166 -6.28 -8.06 9.08
CA LYS A 166 -7.62 -8.54 9.46
C LYS A 166 -8.71 -8.19 8.44
N VAL A 167 -8.57 -7.07 7.71
CA VAL A 167 -9.56 -6.68 6.69
C VAL A 167 -9.48 -7.64 5.51
N PHE A 168 -8.27 -8.02 5.07
CA PHE A 168 -8.11 -9.05 4.05
C PHE A 168 -8.72 -10.39 4.46
N ASN A 169 -8.63 -10.77 5.74
CA ASN A 169 -9.25 -11.99 6.25
C ASN A 169 -10.80 -11.91 6.21
N MET A 170 -11.36 -10.71 6.25
CA MET A 170 -12.82 -10.50 6.23
C MET A 170 -13.38 -10.37 4.82
N VAL A 171 -12.72 -9.59 3.95
CA VAL A 171 -13.25 -9.25 2.62
C VAL A 171 -12.53 -9.98 1.47
N GLY A 172 -11.44 -10.67 1.77
CA GLY A 172 -10.58 -11.31 0.77
C GLY A 172 -9.52 -10.38 0.18
N GLY A 173 -8.65 -10.95 -0.62
CA GLY A 173 -7.64 -10.21 -1.40
C GLY A 173 -8.22 -9.44 -2.58
N PHE A 174 -7.36 -8.94 -3.43
CA PHE A 174 -7.73 -8.29 -4.69
C PHE A 174 -8.30 -9.29 -5.70
N ASP A 175 -9.22 -8.85 -6.55
CA ASP A 175 -9.78 -9.68 -7.62
C ASP A 175 -8.74 -9.89 -8.75
N GLU A 176 -8.19 -11.09 -8.82
CA GLU A 176 -7.13 -11.43 -9.77
C GLU A 176 -7.61 -11.40 -11.24
N SER A 177 -8.93 -11.44 -11.48
CA SER A 177 -9.49 -11.37 -12.83
C SER A 177 -9.35 -9.98 -13.46
N LEU A 178 -9.18 -8.93 -12.65
CA LEU A 178 -9.03 -7.55 -13.11
C LEU A 178 -7.67 -7.24 -13.71
N PHE A 179 -6.69 -8.08 -13.49
CA PHE A 179 -5.32 -7.98 -13.98
C PHE A 179 -4.59 -6.68 -13.58
N ILE A 180 -5.03 -5.49 -14.01
CA ILE A 180 -4.38 -4.20 -13.73
C ILE A 180 -5.37 -3.07 -13.41
N ASP A 181 -6.43 -2.89 -14.18
CA ASP A 181 -7.33 -1.76 -14.02
C ASP A 181 -8.48 -2.04 -13.06
N GLY A 182 -8.83 -1.06 -12.21
CA GLY A 182 -9.97 -1.13 -11.30
C GLY A 182 -9.75 -1.98 -10.05
N VAL A 183 -8.56 -2.57 -9.86
CA VAL A 183 -8.21 -3.45 -8.73
C VAL A 183 -8.46 -2.77 -7.40
N ASP A 184 -7.94 -1.55 -7.22
CA ASP A 184 -8.09 -0.78 -5.98
C ASP A 184 -9.54 -0.40 -5.71
N ASN A 185 -10.25 0.04 -6.76
CA ASN A 185 -11.65 0.46 -6.66
C ASN A 185 -12.55 -0.69 -6.25
N GLU A 186 -12.42 -1.85 -6.93
CA GLU A 186 -13.20 -3.05 -6.63
C GLU A 186 -13.01 -3.49 -5.18
N TRP A 187 -11.76 -3.56 -4.74
CA TRP A 187 -11.46 -3.98 -3.38
C TRP A 187 -12.00 -2.99 -2.35
N CYS A 188 -11.81 -1.68 -2.56
CA CYS A 188 -12.32 -0.64 -1.66
C CYS A 188 -13.85 -0.67 -1.53
N TRP A 189 -14.58 -1.05 -2.58
CA TRP A 189 -16.05 -1.15 -2.53
C TRP A 189 -16.53 -2.38 -1.73
N ARG A 190 -15.70 -3.42 -1.57
CA ARG A 190 -15.99 -4.57 -0.70
C ARG A 190 -15.59 -4.33 0.75
N ALA A 191 -14.61 -3.48 1.01
CA ALA A 191 -14.01 -3.23 2.32
C ALA A 191 -14.76 -2.16 3.11
#